data_7be19f5a1e305ca19cc1668ed84c9e72
#
_entry.id   7be19f5a1e305ca19cc1668ed84c9e72
#
_cell.length_a   1.000
_cell.length_b   1.000
_cell.length_c   1.000
_cell.angle_alpha   90.00
_cell.angle_beta   90.00
_cell.angle_gamma   90.00
#
_symmetry.space_group_name_H-M   'P 1'
#
loop_
_entity.id
_entity.type
_entity.pdbx_description
1 polymer ?
#
loop_
_entity_poly.entity_id
_entity_poly.type
_entity_poly.pdbx_seq_one_letter_code
_entity_poly.pdbx_strand_id
1 'polypeptide(L)'
;IEATRDTRHAKAGEKGGFVERESNLIGEAWVDGYAEVWGEALVSCHAYVGGLARVYGLARVLDNARVYGKAQIYGHACVGVDARVYDNAHVHEKAYVGGQAEVHEEADVYGIAKIEGEAEVTGHALVFGWANIGRQALVEHIGDYCVFQGFGRWKDCPLTAFREKNGEIGVLFGHYSDTLEGFTTQIGDT
;
A
#
# COMPACT_ATOMS: atom_id res chain seq x y z
N ILE A 1 -13.92 -18.39 9.46
CA ILE A 1 -14.63 -17.53 10.43
C ILE A 1 -16.14 -17.49 10.12
N GLU A 2 -16.94 -17.01 11.06
CA GLU A 2 -18.37 -16.80 10.91
C GLU A 2 -18.74 -15.47 11.59
N ALA A 3 -19.56 -14.67 10.91
CA ALA A 3 -20.02 -13.40 11.45
C ALA A 3 -21.03 -13.60 12.59
N THR A 4 -20.76 -13.05 13.77
CA THR A 4 -21.64 -13.14 14.94
C THR A 4 -22.72 -12.05 14.98
N ARG A 5 -22.59 -11.03 14.15
CA ARG A 5 -23.52 -9.90 13.99
C ARG A 5 -23.42 -9.31 12.58
N ASP A 6 -24.41 -8.51 12.19
CA ASP A 6 -24.30 -7.70 10.97
C ASP A 6 -23.18 -6.69 11.10
N THR A 7 -22.34 -6.62 10.06
CA THR A 7 -21.26 -5.64 9.91
C THR A 7 -21.38 -4.96 8.55
N ARG A 8 -20.45 -4.05 8.25
CA ARG A 8 -20.33 -3.44 6.90
C ARG A 8 -20.08 -4.48 5.80
N HIS A 9 -19.43 -5.59 6.12
CA HIS A 9 -18.94 -6.56 5.15
C HIS A 9 -19.66 -7.89 5.15
N ALA A 10 -20.38 -8.24 6.24
CA ALA A 10 -21.02 -9.54 6.39
C ALA A 10 -22.32 -9.47 7.19
N LYS A 11 -23.23 -10.40 6.96
CA LYS A 11 -24.44 -10.64 7.73
C LYS A 11 -24.20 -11.68 8.81
N ALA A 12 -24.94 -11.58 9.94
CA ALA A 12 -24.88 -12.58 11.00
C ALA A 12 -25.09 -14.01 10.43
N GLY A 13 -24.21 -14.94 10.78
CA GLY A 13 -24.20 -16.31 10.28
C GLY A 13 -23.48 -16.51 8.93
N GLU A 14 -23.00 -15.45 8.28
CA GLU A 14 -22.22 -15.56 7.06
C GLU A 14 -20.84 -16.17 7.34
N LYS A 15 -20.41 -17.09 6.49
CA LYS A 15 -19.10 -17.73 6.60
C LYS A 15 -18.10 -17.00 5.74
N GLY A 16 -16.98 -16.62 6.34
CA GLY A 16 -15.85 -15.98 5.69
C GLY A 16 -14.68 -16.93 5.46
N GLY A 17 -13.52 -16.33 5.19
CA GLY A 17 -12.27 -17.02 4.91
C GLY A 17 -11.60 -17.63 6.16
N PHE A 18 -10.30 -17.84 6.07
CA PHE A 18 -9.52 -18.58 7.08
C PHE A 18 -8.67 -17.61 7.91
N VAL A 19 -8.83 -17.68 9.23
CA VAL A 19 -8.07 -16.89 10.20
C VAL A 19 -7.49 -17.84 11.22
N GLU A 20 -6.18 -17.82 11.41
CA GLU A 20 -5.48 -18.75 12.31
C GLU A 20 -5.86 -18.52 13.77
N ARG A 21 -5.99 -17.27 14.21
CA ARG A 21 -6.25 -16.88 15.60
C ARG A 21 -7.25 -15.72 15.65
N GLU A 22 -8.04 -15.65 16.71
CA GLU A 22 -8.94 -14.51 16.96
C GLU A 22 -8.21 -13.16 16.99
N SER A 23 -6.98 -13.14 17.50
CA SER A 23 -6.14 -11.95 17.54
C SER A 23 -5.73 -11.39 16.17
N ASN A 24 -5.85 -12.19 15.11
CA ASN A 24 -5.58 -11.72 13.75
C ASN A 24 -6.70 -10.82 13.19
N LEU A 25 -7.88 -10.82 13.80
CA LEU A 25 -9.06 -10.08 13.30
C LEU A 25 -9.68 -9.25 14.42
N ILE A 26 -9.69 -7.92 14.28
CA ILE A 26 -10.18 -7.02 15.32
C ILE A 26 -11.17 -6.00 14.74
N GLY A 27 -12.23 -5.70 15.51
CA GLY A 27 -13.23 -4.71 15.13
C GLY A 27 -14.28 -5.24 14.18
N GLU A 28 -14.53 -4.50 13.09
CA GLU A 28 -15.48 -4.88 12.03
C GLU A 28 -14.78 -5.37 10.75
N ALA A 29 -13.51 -5.71 10.88
CA ALA A 29 -12.74 -6.26 9.77
C ALA A 29 -13.32 -7.62 9.34
N TRP A 30 -13.18 -7.93 8.07
CA TRP A 30 -13.73 -9.16 7.50
C TRP A 30 -12.72 -9.85 6.58
N VAL A 31 -12.68 -11.17 6.71
CA VAL A 31 -11.92 -12.05 5.81
C VAL A 31 -12.91 -12.92 5.06
N ASP A 32 -12.91 -12.88 3.75
CA ASP A 32 -13.94 -13.45 2.89
C ASP A 32 -13.38 -14.51 1.90
N GLY A 33 -14.26 -15.34 1.39
CA GLY A 33 -13.95 -16.33 0.36
C GLY A 33 -12.91 -17.36 0.82
N TYR A 34 -11.83 -17.48 0.08
CA TYR A 34 -10.69 -18.36 0.39
C TYR A 34 -9.47 -17.58 0.87
N ALA A 35 -9.66 -16.33 1.29
CA ALA A 35 -8.58 -15.55 1.84
C ALA A 35 -8.07 -16.13 3.16
N GLU A 36 -6.77 -15.97 3.38
CA GLU A 36 -6.07 -16.55 4.52
C GLU A 36 -5.34 -15.47 5.32
N VAL A 37 -5.48 -15.48 6.65
CA VAL A 37 -4.76 -14.59 7.58
C VAL A 37 -4.13 -15.44 8.67
N TRP A 38 -2.80 -15.38 8.81
CA TRP A 38 -2.09 -16.20 9.79
C TRP A 38 -0.82 -15.54 10.36
N GLY A 39 -0.16 -16.24 11.30
CA GLY A 39 1.00 -15.75 12.02
C GLY A 39 0.62 -14.62 12.99
N GLU A 40 1.40 -13.57 12.99
CA GLU A 40 1.17 -12.36 13.82
C GLU A 40 0.51 -11.24 13.00
N ALA A 41 -0.06 -11.58 11.84
CA ALA A 41 -0.74 -10.60 11.00
C ALA A 41 -2.00 -10.06 11.67
N LEU A 42 -2.32 -8.78 11.39
CA LEU A 42 -3.47 -8.09 11.97
C LEU A 42 -4.33 -7.47 10.86
N VAL A 43 -5.60 -7.82 10.83
CA VAL A 43 -6.64 -7.16 10.04
C VAL A 43 -7.60 -6.48 10.99
N SER A 44 -7.78 -5.16 10.90
CA SER A 44 -8.56 -4.44 11.92
C SER A 44 -9.38 -3.27 11.36
N CYS A 45 -10.17 -2.67 12.26
CA CYS A 45 -11.13 -1.61 11.96
C CYS A 45 -12.22 -2.08 10.99
N HIS A 46 -12.27 -1.56 9.76
CA HIS A 46 -13.22 -1.93 8.71
C HIS A 46 -12.51 -2.54 7.50
N ALA A 47 -11.29 -3.05 7.70
CA ALA A 47 -10.50 -3.62 6.63
C ALA A 47 -11.15 -4.89 6.06
N TYR A 48 -10.93 -5.11 4.79
CA TYR A 48 -11.47 -6.25 4.06
C TYR A 48 -10.34 -7.04 3.39
N VAL A 49 -10.33 -8.35 3.60
CA VAL A 49 -9.41 -9.28 2.92
C VAL A 49 -10.25 -10.34 2.24
N GLY A 50 -10.18 -10.48 0.91
CA GLY A 50 -11.06 -11.38 0.18
C GLY A 50 -10.43 -12.12 -1.00
N GLY A 51 -11.23 -12.96 -1.66
CA GLY A 51 -10.79 -13.77 -2.79
C GLY A 51 -9.84 -14.90 -2.36
N LEU A 52 -8.63 -14.89 -2.89
CA LEU A 52 -7.52 -15.80 -2.58
C LEU A 52 -6.34 -15.05 -1.94
N ALA A 53 -6.60 -13.86 -1.39
CA ALA A 53 -5.56 -13.02 -0.81
C ALA A 53 -4.95 -13.64 0.45
N ARG A 54 -3.70 -13.33 0.70
CA ARG A 54 -2.94 -13.85 1.84
C ARG A 54 -2.31 -12.72 2.64
N VAL A 55 -2.54 -12.71 3.96
CA VAL A 55 -1.95 -11.74 4.88
C VAL A 55 -1.24 -12.50 5.99
N TYR A 56 0.08 -12.36 6.12
CA TYR A 56 0.85 -13.17 7.05
C TYR A 56 2.12 -12.50 7.58
N GLY A 57 2.81 -13.19 8.48
CA GLY A 57 3.97 -12.65 9.18
C GLY A 57 3.55 -11.63 10.23
N LEU A 58 4.08 -10.42 10.16
CA LEU A 58 3.75 -9.28 11.01
C LEU A 58 2.98 -8.17 10.24
N ALA A 59 2.40 -8.55 9.10
CA ALA A 59 1.69 -7.62 8.21
C ALA A 59 0.42 -7.04 8.87
N ARG A 60 0.06 -5.84 8.44
CA ARG A 60 -1.11 -5.12 8.97
C ARG A 60 -2.00 -4.63 7.84
N VAL A 61 -3.30 -4.90 7.94
CA VAL A 61 -4.33 -4.35 7.06
C VAL A 61 -5.34 -3.61 7.94
N LEU A 62 -5.40 -2.29 7.81
CA LEU A 62 -6.02 -1.41 8.78
C LEU A 62 -7.07 -0.49 8.13
N ASP A 63 -7.87 0.17 8.96
CA ASP A 63 -8.84 1.19 8.59
C ASP A 63 -9.90 0.68 7.60
N ASN A 64 -10.01 1.23 6.40
CA ASN A 64 -10.92 0.79 5.34
C ASN A 64 -10.18 0.07 4.20
N ALA A 65 -8.91 -0.30 4.40
CA ALA A 65 -8.09 -0.90 3.36
C ALA A 65 -8.70 -2.20 2.83
N ARG A 66 -8.46 -2.45 1.55
CA ARG A 66 -8.98 -3.64 0.88
C ARG A 66 -7.86 -4.43 0.22
N VAL A 67 -7.79 -5.71 0.54
CA VAL A 67 -6.84 -6.66 -0.06
C VAL A 67 -7.62 -7.81 -0.67
N TYR A 68 -7.50 -8.04 -1.98
CA TYR A 68 -8.31 -9.07 -2.63
C TYR A 68 -7.60 -9.67 -3.87
N GLY A 69 -8.30 -10.51 -4.63
CA GLY A 69 -7.67 -11.26 -5.72
C GLY A 69 -6.75 -12.35 -5.18
N LYS A 70 -5.51 -12.36 -5.57
CA LYS A 70 -4.43 -13.23 -5.09
C LYS A 70 -3.31 -12.45 -4.42
N ALA A 71 -3.57 -11.21 -4.04
CA ALA A 71 -2.57 -10.32 -3.44
C ALA A 71 -1.95 -10.92 -2.17
N GLN A 72 -0.69 -10.63 -1.94
CA GLN A 72 0.04 -11.11 -0.77
C GLN A 72 0.64 -9.94 0.02
N ILE A 73 0.28 -9.87 1.30
CA ILE A 73 0.80 -8.86 2.24
C ILE A 73 1.56 -9.60 3.33
N TYR A 74 2.86 -9.35 3.47
CA TYR A 74 3.65 -10.10 4.44
C TYR A 74 4.86 -9.34 4.99
N GLY A 75 5.65 -9.99 5.85
CA GLY A 75 6.74 -9.33 6.56
C GLY A 75 6.18 -8.36 7.60
N HIS A 76 6.60 -7.12 7.57
CA HIS A 76 6.11 -6.00 8.39
C HIS A 76 5.33 -4.97 7.56
N ALA A 77 4.84 -5.36 6.40
CA ALA A 77 4.11 -4.44 5.52
C ALA A 77 2.82 -3.92 6.16
N CYS A 78 2.43 -2.71 5.80
CA CYS A 78 1.20 -2.10 6.29
C CYS A 78 0.39 -1.54 5.12
N VAL A 79 -0.88 -1.94 5.04
CA VAL A 79 -1.87 -1.40 4.11
C VAL A 79 -2.97 -0.75 4.93
N GLY A 80 -3.22 0.54 4.73
CA GLY A 80 -4.15 1.29 5.58
C GLY A 80 -4.92 2.39 4.88
N VAL A 81 -5.72 3.12 5.66
CA VAL A 81 -6.62 4.18 5.19
C VAL A 81 -7.65 3.61 4.21
N ASP A 82 -7.70 4.07 2.96
CA ASP A 82 -8.62 3.58 1.91
C ASP A 82 -7.88 2.85 0.78
N ALA A 83 -6.63 2.43 1.03
CA ALA A 83 -5.76 1.80 0.03
C ALA A 83 -6.30 0.45 -0.44
N ARG A 84 -5.96 0.10 -1.68
CA ARG A 84 -6.36 -1.16 -2.31
C ARG A 84 -5.15 -1.90 -2.83
N VAL A 85 -5.07 -3.21 -2.51
CA VAL A 85 -4.05 -4.10 -3.06
C VAL A 85 -4.77 -5.33 -3.62
N TYR A 86 -4.59 -5.60 -4.91
CA TYR A 86 -5.40 -6.66 -5.54
C TYR A 86 -4.67 -7.37 -6.70
N ASP A 87 -5.37 -8.24 -7.42
CA ASP A 87 -4.83 -9.14 -8.43
C ASP A 87 -3.71 -10.04 -7.88
N ASN A 88 -2.52 -10.02 -8.44
CA ASN A 88 -1.36 -10.78 -7.99
C ASN A 88 -0.29 -9.90 -7.30
N ALA A 89 -0.65 -8.71 -6.86
CA ALA A 89 0.30 -7.76 -6.27
C ALA A 89 0.91 -8.26 -4.95
N HIS A 90 2.16 -7.88 -4.71
CA HIS A 90 2.89 -8.18 -3.48
C HIS A 90 3.26 -6.90 -2.75
N VAL A 91 3.04 -6.87 -1.43
CA VAL A 91 3.51 -5.79 -0.55
C VAL A 91 4.18 -6.42 0.65
N HIS A 92 5.48 -6.17 0.82
CA HIS A 92 6.21 -6.90 1.83
C HIS A 92 7.37 -6.12 2.48
N GLU A 93 8.14 -6.80 3.33
CA GLU A 93 9.18 -6.22 4.19
C GLU A 93 8.59 -5.16 5.13
N LYS A 94 8.91 -3.87 4.95
CA LYS A 94 8.39 -2.75 5.75
C LYS A 94 7.68 -1.72 4.88
N ALA A 95 7.23 -2.12 3.70
CA ALA A 95 6.52 -1.24 2.80
C ALA A 95 5.19 -0.77 3.39
N TYR A 96 4.80 0.45 3.04
CA TYR A 96 3.54 1.06 3.44
C TYR A 96 2.73 1.46 2.20
N VAL A 97 1.45 1.08 2.19
CA VAL A 97 0.49 1.52 1.18
C VAL A 97 -0.68 2.18 1.90
N GLY A 98 -0.94 3.45 1.62
CA GLY A 98 -1.97 4.23 2.32
C GLY A 98 -2.66 5.26 1.43
N GLY A 99 -3.48 6.14 2.04
CA GLY A 99 -4.30 7.07 1.27
C GLY A 99 -5.36 6.35 0.46
N GLN A 100 -5.52 6.72 -0.80
CA GLN A 100 -6.39 6.07 -1.79
C GLN A 100 -5.55 5.34 -2.86
N ALA A 101 -4.31 4.96 -2.49
CA ALA A 101 -3.38 4.33 -3.41
C ALA A 101 -3.85 2.92 -3.82
N GLU A 102 -3.56 2.57 -5.05
CA GLU A 102 -3.85 1.24 -5.61
C GLU A 102 -2.55 0.54 -6.03
N VAL A 103 -2.42 -0.74 -5.64
CA VAL A 103 -1.31 -1.61 -6.05
C VAL A 103 -1.92 -2.88 -6.62
N HIS A 104 -1.67 -3.17 -7.89
CA HIS A 104 -2.37 -4.27 -8.54
C HIS A 104 -1.60 -4.91 -9.69
N GLU A 105 -2.23 -5.84 -10.39
CA GLU A 105 -1.62 -6.71 -11.39
C GLU A 105 -0.47 -7.54 -10.80
N GLU A 106 0.75 -7.43 -11.29
CA GLU A 106 1.93 -8.15 -10.80
C GLU A 106 2.94 -7.20 -10.12
N ALA A 107 2.46 -6.06 -9.61
CA ALA A 107 3.30 -5.07 -8.95
C ALA A 107 3.88 -5.61 -7.63
N ASP A 108 5.14 -5.26 -7.36
CA ASP A 108 5.86 -5.66 -6.15
C ASP A 108 6.41 -4.43 -5.41
N VAL A 109 5.94 -4.24 -4.16
CA VAL A 109 6.29 -3.09 -3.31
C VAL A 109 6.96 -3.59 -2.04
N TYR A 110 8.23 -3.22 -1.83
CA TYR A 110 9.01 -3.76 -0.73
C TYR A 110 10.07 -2.79 -0.16
N GLY A 111 10.90 -3.27 0.74
CA GLY A 111 11.86 -2.43 1.44
C GLY A 111 11.18 -1.59 2.51
N ILE A 112 11.40 -0.30 2.46
CA ILE A 112 10.73 0.72 3.28
C ILE A 112 10.00 1.73 2.39
N ALA A 113 9.61 1.30 1.19
CA ALA A 113 8.88 2.12 0.23
C ALA A 113 7.52 2.57 0.82
N LYS A 114 7.10 3.77 0.44
CA LYS A 114 5.78 4.34 0.79
C LYS A 114 5.02 4.67 -0.48
N ILE A 115 3.79 4.20 -0.55
CA ILE A 115 2.83 4.53 -1.61
C ILE A 115 1.65 5.23 -0.94
N GLU A 116 1.38 6.47 -1.30
CA GLU A 116 0.35 7.30 -0.66
C GLU A 116 -0.43 8.14 -1.70
N GLY A 117 -1.38 8.97 -1.22
CA GLY A 117 -2.18 9.82 -2.10
C GLY A 117 -3.16 9.01 -2.95
N GLU A 118 -3.24 9.32 -4.23
CA GLU A 118 -4.02 8.63 -5.26
C GLU A 118 -3.10 7.89 -6.24
N ALA A 119 -1.91 7.47 -5.77
CA ALA A 119 -0.90 6.81 -6.59
C ALA A 119 -1.38 5.42 -7.02
N GLU A 120 -0.98 5.02 -8.21
CA GLU A 120 -1.26 3.73 -8.79
C GLU A 120 0.06 3.04 -9.16
N VAL A 121 0.25 1.83 -8.65
CA VAL A 121 1.40 0.97 -8.95
C VAL A 121 0.86 -0.30 -9.58
N THR A 122 1.20 -0.55 -10.82
CA THR A 122 0.55 -1.58 -11.64
C THR A 122 1.55 -2.27 -12.59
N GLY A 123 1.07 -3.14 -13.45
CA GLY A 123 1.90 -3.86 -14.39
C GLY A 123 2.89 -4.81 -13.70
N HIS A 124 4.14 -4.74 -14.09
CA HIS A 124 5.26 -5.43 -13.46
C HIS A 124 6.16 -4.46 -12.68
N ALA A 125 5.58 -3.39 -12.15
CA ALA A 125 6.34 -2.38 -11.43
C ALA A 125 7.02 -2.94 -10.17
N LEU A 126 8.27 -2.54 -9.97
CA LEU A 126 9.04 -2.84 -8.76
C LEU A 126 9.30 -1.54 -8.02
N VAL A 127 8.69 -1.34 -6.85
CA VAL A 127 8.88 -0.14 -6.01
C VAL A 127 9.53 -0.55 -4.69
N PHE A 128 10.73 -0.07 -4.46
CA PHE A 128 11.54 -0.54 -3.33
C PHE A 128 12.45 0.53 -2.71
N GLY A 129 13.18 0.10 -1.69
CA GLY A 129 14.15 0.96 -1.00
C GLY A 129 13.45 2.06 -0.22
N TRP A 130 13.88 3.29 -0.42
CA TRP A 130 13.36 4.51 0.23
C TRP A 130 12.38 5.28 -0.68
N ALA A 131 11.82 4.64 -1.70
CA ALA A 131 10.88 5.29 -2.61
C ALA A 131 9.67 5.84 -1.84
N ASN A 132 9.31 7.09 -2.13
CA ASN A 132 8.09 7.70 -1.64
C ASN A 132 7.27 8.13 -2.86
N ILE A 133 6.25 7.35 -3.19
CA ILE A 133 5.38 7.53 -4.34
C ILE A 133 4.06 8.08 -3.83
N GLY A 134 3.64 9.22 -4.34
CA GLY A 134 2.44 9.88 -3.85
C GLY A 134 1.71 10.67 -4.92
N ARG A 135 0.86 11.63 -4.49
CA ARG A 135 0.05 12.45 -5.38
C ARG A 135 -0.81 11.58 -6.31
N GLN A 136 -0.73 11.79 -7.60
CA GLN A 136 -1.40 11.01 -8.66
C GLN A 136 -0.39 10.24 -9.51
N ALA A 137 0.65 9.68 -8.86
CA ALA A 137 1.67 8.91 -9.54
C ALA A 137 1.07 7.71 -10.30
N LEU A 138 1.67 7.40 -11.43
CA LEU A 138 1.43 6.17 -12.19
C LEU A 138 2.77 5.48 -12.41
N VAL A 139 2.96 4.33 -11.77
CA VAL A 139 4.18 3.52 -11.86
C VAL A 139 3.82 2.16 -12.45
N GLU A 140 4.17 1.95 -13.71
CA GLU A 140 3.97 0.70 -14.45
C GLU A 140 5.28 -0.08 -14.60
N HIS A 141 6.41 0.63 -14.57
CA HIS A 141 7.74 0.08 -14.75
C HIS A 141 8.75 0.71 -13.77
N ILE A 142 9.85 0.04 -13.53
CA ILE A 142 10.93 0.54 -12.66
C ILE A 142 11.51 1.89 -13.12
N GLY A 143 11.37 2.23 -14.39
CA GLY A 143 11.82 3.51 -14.97
C GLY A 143 10.86 4.69 -14.73
N ASP A 144 9.67 4.47 -14.16
CA ASP A 144 8.67 5.53 -13.96
C ASP A 144 8.91 6.33 -12.67
N TYR A 145 9.91 5.95 -11.88
CA TYR A 145 10.35 6.72 -10.72
C TYR A 145 11.86 6.63 -10.51
N CYS A 146 12.40 7.58 -9.77
CA CYS A 146 13.79 7.54 -9.30
C CYS A 146 13.91 8.12 -7.90
N VAL A 147 14.87 7.59 -7.14
CA VAL A 147 15.14 8.02 -5.76
C VAL A 147 16.56 8.54 -5.67
N PHE A 148 16.71 9.74 -5.16
CA PHE A 148 18.00 10.36 -4.89
C PHE A 148 18.20 10.50 -3.39
N GLN A 149 19.39 10.18 -2.91
CA GLN A 149 19.76 10.28 -1.49
C GLN A 149 21.00 11.11 -1.31
N GLY A 150 21.20 11.64 -0.10
CA GLY A 150 22.46 12.26 0.29
C GLY A 150 22.62 13.74 -0.06
N PHE A 151 21.54 14.49 -0.20
CA PHE A 151 21.61 15.92 -0.49
C PHE A 151 21.95 16.78 0.74
N GLY A 152 23.17 17.28 0.83
CA GLY A 152 23.61 18.30 1.80
C GLY A 152 23.16 18.00 3.23
N ARG A 153 22.52 18.99 3.88
CA ARG A 153 21.98 18.86 5.25
C ARG A 153 20.75 17.93 5.34
N TRP A 154 20.17 17.52 4.21
CA TRP A 154 18.99 16.66 4.09
C TRP A 154 19.35 15.22 3.71
N LYS A 155 20.56 14.79 4.05
CA LYS A 155 21.11 13.46 3.70
C LYS A 155 20.23 12.26 4.07
N ASP A 156 19.40 12.42 5.09
CA ASP A 156 18.50 11.37 5.59
C ASP A 156 17.08 11.45 5.00
N CYS A 157 16.85 12.42 4.08
CA CYS A 157 15.56 12.60 3.42
C CYS A 157 15.71 12.31 1.92
N PRO A 158 15.15 11.21 1.43
CA PRO A 158 15.20 10.89 0.01
C PRO A 158 14.33 11.87 -0.78
N LEU A 159 14.80 12.24 -1.96
CA LEU A 159 13.99 12.86 -3.00
C LEU A 159 13.51 11.77 -3.93
N THR A 160 12.21 11.67 -4.12
CA THR A 160 11.62 10.76 -5.12
C THR A 160 10.96 11.58 -6.21
N ALA A 161 11.33 11.33 -7.46
CA ALA A 161 10.63 11.83 -8.62
C ALA A 161 9.93 10.66 -9.33
N PHE A 162 8.71 10.89 -9.80
CA PHE A 162 7.87 9.86 -10.41
C PHE A 162 6.97 10.46 -11.49
N ARG A 163 6.53 9.62 -12.42
CA ARG A 163 5.53 10.00 -13.43
C ARG A 163 4.15 10.11 -12.79
N GLU A 164 3.40 11.15 -13.12
CA GLU A 164 1.99 11.29 -12.77
C GLU A 164 1.07 10.87 -13.93
N LYS A 165 -0.18 10.57 -13.61
CA LYS A 165 -1.24 10.16 -14.57
C LYS A 165 -1.47 11.18 -15.70
N ASN A 166 -1.19 12.45 -15.43
CA ASN A 166 -1.28 13.53 -16.42
C ASN A 166 -0.02 13.66 -17.32
N GLY A 167 1.01 12.83 -17.09
CA GLY A 167 2.27 12.83 -17.81
C GLY A 167 3.34 13.78 -17.26
N GLU A 168 3.03 14.56 -16.23
CA GLU A 168 4.01 15.40 -15.53
C GLU A 168 4.93 14.57 -14.63
N ILE A 169 5.98 15.19 -14.13
CA ILE A 169 6.87 14.61 -13.12
C ILE A 169 6.53 15.20 -11.77
N GLY A 170 6.05 14.38 -10.87
CA GLY A 170 5.86 14.71 -9.46
C GLY A 170 7.17 14.55 -8.68
N VAL A 171 7.37 15.36 -7.66
CA VAL A 171 8.54 15.32 -6.77
C VAL A 171 8.08 15.34 -5.32
N LEU A 172 8.59 14.40 -4.54
CA LEU A 172 8.46 14.36 -3.08
C LEU A 172 9.82 14.44 -2.41
N PHE A 173 9.96 15.39 -1.50
CA PHE A 173 11.19 15.61 -0.73
C PHE A 173 10.87 16.13 0.67
N GLY A 174 10.94 15.29 1.66
CA GLY A 174 10.51 15.62 3.01
C GLY A 174 9.02 15.94 3.07
N HIS A 175 8.71 17.18 3.44
CA HIS A 175 7.33 17.70 3.44
C HIS A 175 6.95 18.41 2.13
N TYR A 176 7.91 18.55 1.22
CA TYR A 176 7.67 19.17 -0.08
C TYR A 176 7.01 18.17 -1.03
N SER A 177 5.96 18.62 -1.71
CA SER A 177 5.21 17.83 -2.68
C SER A 177 4.72 18.76 -3.79
N ASP A 178 5.30 18.66 -4.99
CA ASP A 178 4.92 19.45 -6.16
C ASP A 178 5.33 18.75 -7.46
N THR A 179 5.10 19.41 -8.61
CA THR A 179 5.69 19.03 -9.89
C THR A 179 7.17 19.36 -9.93
N LEU A 180 7.89 18.79 -10.89
CA LEU A 180 9.31 19.12 -11.12
C LEU A 180 9.49 20.61 -11.46
N GLU A 181 8.56 21.20 -12.22
CA GLU A 181 8.59 22.63 -12.55
C GLU A 181 8.46 23.51 -11.30
N GLY A 182 7.48 23.21 -10.43
CA GLY A 182 7.31 23.90 -9.16
C GLY A 182 8.55 23.76 -8.25
N PHE A 183 9.13 22.56 -8.19
CA PHE A 183 10.35 22.30 -7.42
C PHE A 183 11.55 23.12 -7.94
N THR A 184 11.76 23.15 -9.25
CA THR A 184 12.88 23.93 -9.84
C THR A 184 12.73 25.44 -9.67
N THR A 185 11.51 25.95 -9.75
CA THR A 185 11.22 27.36 -9.48
C THR A 185 11.57 27.73 -8.05
N GLN A 186 11.16 26.93 -7.08
CA GLN A 186 11.40 27.21 -5.67
C GLN A 186 12.89 27.18 -5.27
N ILE A 187 13.70 26.30 -5.87
CA ILE A 187 15.15 26.24 -5.59
C ILE A 187 15.94 27.28 -6.39
N GLY A 188 15.41 27.80 -7.50
CA GLY A 188 16.04 28.83 -8.32
C GLY A 188 15.93 30.24 -7.71
N ASP A 189 14.96 30.44 -6.82
CA ASP A 189 14.70 31.71 -6.13
C ASP A 189 15.47 31.83 -4.79
N THR A 190 16.34 30.86 -4.44
CA THR A 190 17.16 30.81 -3.21
C THR A 190 18.64 30.94 -3.52
#